data_ce74d0f800810f2ca6763ea25548ef13
#
_entry.id   ce74d0f800810f2ca6763ea25548ef13
#
_cell.length_a   1.000
_cell.length_b   1.000
_cell.length_c   1.000
_cell.angle_alpha   90.00
_cell.angle_beta   90.00
_cell.angle_gamma   90.00
#
_symmetry.space_group_name_H-M   'P 1'
#
loop_
_entity.id
_entity.type
_entity.pdbx_description
1 polymer ?
#
loop_
_entity_poly.entity_id
_entity_poly.type
_entity_poly.pdbx_seq_one_letter_code
_entity_poly.pdbx_strand_id
1 'polypeptide(L)'
;MEKDFEEDLGLVFDENMLETRTCKNNCVFCFIDQMPPGMRETLYVKDDDERLSFLLGNYVTLTNLTEAEMERIVRYRIMPINISVHTTNPELRCAMLHNRFAGSIVESLRYFADNGIGMNGQIVLCPGYNDRDELRRTLNDLMGFYPQMASVSVVPVGLSKYREGLAKLDKFDAEGARETLSIISDIQDQMRSQYGTNFVYASDEFFLLAGEALPDSSYYDGFPQIENGVGMMTDFKESLDAALSEARGVRGNDVSRRVGIITGRLAADFMRDCAQKASAVSGVELSVYPVTNDFFGEDITVSGLITGTDIIRQVPPGADCYLIPENMVRSQSHDLLDDVTTEDIEKALQAEVRIVPVDGAAFLEAMK
;
A
#
# COMPACT_ATOMS: atom_id res chain seq x y z
N MET A 1 2.45 24.92 35.81
CA MET A 1 1.53 25.73 35.01
C MET A 1 0.32 24.85 34.79
N GLU A 2 -0.79 25.14 35.42
CA GLU A 2 -2.06 24.47 35.14
C GLU A 2 -2.71 25.20 33.97
N LYS A 3 -3.21 24.48 33.01
CA LYS A 3 -3.78 25.00 31.77
C LYS A 3 -5.09 24.31 31.50
N ASP A 4 -6.10 25.07 31.08
CA ASP A 4 -7.39 24.50 30.63
C ASP A 4 -7.21 23.87 29.23
N PHE A 5 -7.99 22.82 28.91
CA PHE A 5 -7.81 22.04 27.68
C PHE A 5 -7.96 22.89 26.40
N GLU A 6 -8.77 23.94 26.44
CA GLU A 6 -9.04 24.85 25.33
C GLU A 6 -8.11 26.08 25.26
N GLU A 7 -7.18 26.25 26.20
CA GLU A 7 -6.30 27.40 26.25
C GLU A 7 -5.12 27.25 25.29
N ASP A 8 -4.90 28.22 24.40
CA ASP A 8 -3.75 28.22 23.50
C ASP A 8 -2.44 28.29 24.30
N LEU A 9 -1.48 27.43 23.93
CA LEU A 9 -0.15 27.42 24.56
C LEU A 9 0.69 28.65 24.21
N GLY A 10 0.26 29.45 23.25
CA GLY A 10 1.01 30.59 22.75
C GLY A 10 2.31 30.17 22.02
N LEU A 11 2.39 28.91 21.56
CA LEU A 11 3.53 28.42 20.80
C LEU A 11 3.41 28.93 19.36
N VAL A 12 4.34 29.73 18.95
CA VAL A 12 4.50 30.15 17.55
C VAL A 12 5.57 29.26 16.94
N PHE A 13 5.20 28.48 15.95
CA PHE A 13 6.14 27.66 15.19
C PHE A 13 6.67 28.48 14.00
N ASP A 14 7.96 28.31 13.71
CA ASP A 14 8.54 28.83 12.46
C ASP A 14 7.87 28.09 11.28
N GLU A 15 7.43 28.82 10.26
CA GLU A 15 6.79 28.24 9.06
C GLU A 15 7.68 27.16 8.42
N ASN A 16 9.01 27.34 8.46
CA ASN A 16 9.98 26.36 7.96
C ASN A 16 10.01 25.04 8.74
N MET A 17 9.46 24.97 9.95
CA MET A 17 9.38 23.71 10.71
C MET A 17 8.37 22.72 10.12
N LEU A 18 7.43 23.19 9.29
CA LEU A 18 6.40 22.39 8.65
C LEU A 18 6.74 22.04 7.20
N GLU A 19 7.77 22.65 6.61
CA GLU A 19 8.23 22.28 5.27
C GLU A 19 8.76 20.84 5.28
N THR A 20 8.15 20.01 4.44
CA THR A 20 8.56 18.62 4.24
C THR A 20 9.78 18.56 3.32
N ARG A 21 10.66 17.59 3.57
CA ARG A 21 11.80 17.35 2.69
C ARG A 21 11.34 16.63 1.44
N THR A 22 11.81 17.12 0.30
CA THR A 22 11.56 16.49 -0.97
C THR A 22 12.67 15.49 -1.32
N CYS A 23 12.29 14.36 -1.86
CA CYS A 23 13.20 13.34 -2.36
C CYS A 23 14.04 13.87 -3.52
N LYS A 24 15.36 13.65 -3.46
CA LYS A 24 16.33 14.05 -4.49
C LYS A 24 16.70 12.91 -5.44
N ASN A 25 16.10 11.74 -5.25
CA ASN A 25 16.36 10.58 -6.08
C ASN A 25 15.57 10.63 -7.40
N ASN A 26 16.07 9.93 -8.40
CA ASN A 26 15.40 9.72 -9.68
C ASN A 26 15.31 8.22 -9.96
N CYS A 27 14.61 7.51 -9.08
CA CYS A 27 14.53 6.05 -9.08
C CYS A 27 13.94 5.52 -10.38
N VAL A 28 14.51 4.44 -10.91
CA VAL A 28 14.01 3.79 -12.15
C VAL A 28 12.55 3.36 -12.07
N PHE A 29 12.04 3.14 -10.85
CA PHE A 29 10.70 2.68 -10.53
C PHE A 29 9.79 3.76 -9.91
N CYS A 30 10.24 5.03 -9.79
CA CYS A 30 9.46 6.06 -9.10
C CYS A 30 8.09 6.24 -9.75
N PHE A 31 7.01 6.01 -8.99
CA PHE A 31 5.67 6.14 -9.53
C PHE A 31 5.29 7.61 -9.77
N ILE A 32 5.83 8.55 -8.98
CA ILE A 32 5.60 9.99 -9.17
C ILE A 32 6.14 10.47 -10.53
N ASP A 33 7.27 9.91 -11.00
CA ASP A 33 7.82 10.25 -12.31
C ASP A 33 6.99 9.70 -13.48
N GLN A 34 6.04 8.82 -13.19
CA GLN A 34 5.11 8.22 -14.15
C GLN A 34 3.73 8.85 -14.08
N MET A 35 3.55 9.93 -13.33
CA MET A 35 2.28 10.66 -13.27
C MET A 35 2.07 11.45 -14.56
N PRO A 36 0.83 11.47 -15.11
CA PRO A 36 0.52 12.30 -16.27
C PRO A 36 0.67 13.79 -15.94
N PRO A 37 1.01 14.63 -16.92
CA PRO A 37 1.09 16.08 -16.69
C PRO A 37 -0.31 16.70 -16.47
N GLY A 38 -0.35 17.78 -15.71
CA GLY A 38 -1.58 18.59 -15.54
C GLY A 38 -2.51 18.12 -14.42
N MET A 39 -2.07 17.20 -13.57
CA MET A 39 -2.79 16.85 -12.34
C MET A 39 -2.50 17.88 -11.24
N ARG A 40 -3.23 17.79 -10.10
CA ARG A 40 -3.01 18.65 -8.95
C ARG A 40 -1.56 18.54 -8.42
N GLU A 41 -1.00 19.64 -7.96
CA GLU A 41 0.41 19.75 -7.55
C GLU A 41 0.80 18.77 -6.46
N THR A 42 -0.13 18.44 -5.55
CA THR A 42 0.13 17.51 -4.45
C THR A 42 0.51 16.09 -4.90
N LEU A 43 0.10 15.67 -6.11
CA LEU A 43 0.45 14.35 -6.66
C LEU A 43 1.88 14.27 -7.21
N TYR A 44 2.57 15.40 -7.36
CA TYR A 44 3.97 15.44 -7.80
C TYR A 44 4.95 15.62 -6.64
N VAL A 45 4.47 15.67 -5.41
CA VAL A 45 5.34 15.80 -4.23
C VAL A 45 6.01 14.45 -3.97
N LYS A 46 7.33 14.44 -4.09
CA LYS A 46 8.17 13.32 -3.68
C LYS A 46 8.65 13.60 -2.26
N ASP A 47 8.02 12.98 -1.27
CA ASP A 47 8.51 13.14 0.09
C ASP A 47 9.65 12.16 0.40
N ASP A 48 10.54 12.56 1.30
CA ASP A 48 11.64 11.74 1.85
C ASP A 48 12.00 12.31 3.24
N ASP A 49 10.96 12.50 4.08
CA ASP A 49 11.04 13.18 5.37
C ASP A 49 10.83 12.15 6.51
N GLU A 50 11.83 12.03 7.37
CA GLU A 50 11.79 11.08 8.50
C GLU A 50 10.67 11.39 9.51
N ARG A 51 10.19 12.65 9.57
CA ARG A 51 9.06 13.04 10.43
C ARG A 51 7.75 12.46 9.89
N LEU A 52 7.57 12.48 8.57
CA LEU A 52 6.41 11.87 7.92
C LEU A 52 6.46 10.35 8.01
N SER A 53 7.65 9.75 8.00
CA SER A 53 7.79 8.31 8.27
C SER A 53 7.22 7.95 9.64
N PHE A 54 7.58 8.71 10.67
CA PHE A 54 7.10 8.46 12.03
C PHE A 54 5.60 8.78 12.21
N LEU A 55 5.13 9.90 11.63
CA LEU A 55 3.77 10.40 11.85
C LEU A 55 2.72 9.73 10.97
N LEU A 56 3.08 9.38 9.74
CA LEU A 56 2.15 8.94 8.71
C LEU A 56 2.49 7.55 8.13
N GLY A 57 3.58 6.92 8.59
CA GLY A 57 4.01 5.64 8.05
C GLY A 57 4.75 5.71 6.71
N ASN A 58 5.07 6.90 6.19
CA ASN A 58 5.74 7.06 4.91
C ASN A 58 7.14 6.42 4.90
N TYR A 59 7.56 5.93 3.73
CA TYR A 59 8.86 5.28 3.57
C TYR A 59 9.92 6.28 3.11
N VAL A 60 11.06 6.33 3.82
CA VAL A 60 12.20 7.20 3.51
C VAL A 60 13.37 6.42 2.92
N THR A 61 14.12 7.07 2.05
CA THR A 61 15.26 6.44 1.36
C THR A 61 16.56 6.48 2.17
N LEU A 62 16.64 7.28 3.21
CA LEU A 62 17.84 7.63 4.00
C LEU A 62 18.95 8.32 3.18
N THR A 63 18.70 8.66 1.92
CA THR A 63 19.71 9.32 1.07
C THR A 63 19.82 10.83 1.32
N ASN A 64 18.84 11.41 1.99
CA ASN A 64 18.74 12.85 2.28
C ASN A 64 19.13 13.22 3.71
N LEU A 65 19.42 12.24 4.58
CA LEU A 65 19.76 12.47 5.98
C LEU A 65 21.24 12.84 6.15
N THR A 66 21.48 13.85 6.95
CA THR A 66 22.81 14.19 7.48
C THR A 66 23.10 13.38 8.75
N GLU A 67 24.37 13.31 9.16
CA GLU A 67 24.77 12.66 10.42
C GLU A 67 24.03 13.28 11.63
N ALA A 68 23.92 14.61 11.69
CA ALA A 68 23.22 15.29 12.78
C ALA A 68 21.73 14.95 12.84
N GLU A 69 21.10 14.67 11.72
CA GLU A 69 19.70 14.23 11.65
C GLU A 69 19.55 12.77 12.06
N MET A 70 20.47 11.90 11.68
CA MET A 70 20.52 10.55 12.18
C MET A 70 20.72 10.50 13.70
N GLU A 71 21.62 11.33 14.24
CA GLU A 71 21.80 11.50 15.69
C GLU A 71 20.51 12.00 16.36
N ARG A 72 19.78 12.91 15.72
CA ARG A 72 18.49 13.42 16.23
C ARG A 72 17.45 12.30 16.30
N ILE A 73 17.30 11.46 15.27
CA ILE A 73 16.42 10.30 15.27
C ILE A 73 16.73 9.40 16.46
N VAL A 74 18.00 9.08 16.68
CA VAL A 74 18.46 8.24 17.79
C VAL A 74 18.16 8.90 19.14
N ARG A 75 18.52 10.18 19.29
CA ARG A 75 18.36 10.95 20.54
C ARG A 75 16.90 11.06 20.97
N TYR A 76 15.99 11.30 20.02
CA TYR A 76 14.55 11.48 20.30
C TYR A 76 13.75 10.18 20.17
N ARG A 77 14.42 9.06 19.85
CA ARG A 77 13.77 7.75 19.69
C ARG A 77 12.62 7.79 18.68
N ILE A 78 12.85 8.44 17.54
CA ILE A 78 11.87 8.53 16.44
C ILE A 78 11.80 7.15 15.77
N MET A 79 10.85 6.32 16.18
CA MET A 79 10.71 4.93 15.72
C MET A 79 9.27 4.43 15.87
N PRO A 80 8.82 3.43 15.06
CA PRO A 80 9.62 2.83 14.00
C PRO A 80 9.86 3.80 12.84
N ILE A 81 10.97 3.63 12.13
CA ILE A 81 11.23 4.32 10.87
C ILE A 81 11.03 3.35 9.71
N ASN A 82 10.23 3.76 8.73
CA ASN A 82 9.96 2.97 7.55
C ASN A 82 10.95 3.31 6.44
N ILE A 83 11.66 2.33 5.91
CA ILE A 83 12.83 2.52 5.06
C ILE A 83 12.63 1.86 3.70
N SER A 84 12.73 2.67 2.64
CA SER A 84 12.83 2.22 1.24
C SER A 84 14.22 1.63 0.99
N VAL A 85 14.37 0.32 1.16
CA VAL A 85 15.65 -0.40 1.03
C VAL A 85 15.96 -0.72 -0.42
N HIS A 86 15.05 -1.43 -1.09
CA HIS A 86 15.10 -1.95 -2.46
C HIS A 86 16.21 -2.97 -2.72
N THR A 87 17.44 -2.70 -2.32
CA THR A 87 18.58 -3.63 -2.34
C THR A 87 19.67 -3.18 -1.36
N THR A 88 20.42 -4.13 -0.82
CA THR A 88 21.61 -3.88 0.02
C THR A 88 22.90 -3.81 -0.80
N ASN A 89 22.84 -4.13 -2.10
CA ASN A 89 23.96 -3.99 -3.01
C ASN A 89 24.23 -2.50 -3.29
N PRO A 90 25.38 -1.94 -2.89
CA PRO A 90 25.63 -0.52 -2.96
C PRO A 90 25.67 0.01 -4.40
N GLU A 91 26.27 -0.72 -5.32
CA GLU A 91 26.37 -0.33 -6.73
C GLU A 91 25.00 -0.38 -7.40
N LEU A 92 24.24 -1.45 -7.17
CA LEU A 92 22.89 -1.59 -7.72
C LEU A 92 21.95 -0.54 -7.16
N ARG A 93 22.02 -0.28 -5.84
CA ARG A 93 21.17 0.74 -5.23
C ARG A 93 21.45 2.13 -5.78
N CYS A 94 22.74 2.50 -5.97
CA CYS A 94 23.10 3.75 -6.64
C CYS A 94 22.52 3.83 -8.05
N ALA A 95 22.58 2.73 -8.79
CA ALA A 95 22.02 2.66 -10.16
C ALA A 95 20.50 2.76 -10.16
N MET A 96 19.79 2.04 -9.26
CA MET A 96 18.33 2.05 -9.20
C MET A 96 17.77 3.40 -8.74
N LEU A 97 18.43 4.09 -7.80
CA LEU A 97 17.97 5.38 -7.27
C LEU A 97 18.53 6.58 -8.06
N HIS A 98 19.42 6.34 -9.02
CA HIS A 98 20.20 7.38 -9.72
C HIS A 98 20.85 8.37 -8.74
N ASN A 99 21.37 7.86 -7.62
CA ASN A 99 21.97 8.65 -6.57
C ASN A 99 23.27 7.97 -6.08
N ARG A 100 24.40 8.65 -6.31
CA ARG A 100 25.73 8.12 -5.91
C ARG A 100 25.90 7.90 -4.39
N PHE A 101 25.06 8.50 -3.57
CA PHE A 101 25.10 8.36 -2.12
C PHE A 101 24.19 7.26 -1.59
N ALA A 102 23.39 6.61 -2.46
CA ALA A 102 22.44 5.60 -2.05
C ALA A 102 23.08 4.28 -1.59
N GLY A 103 24.38 4.07 -1.90
CA GLY A 103 25.09 2.83 -1.58
C GLY A 103 25.36 2.59 -0.09
N SER A 104 25.28 3.64 0.76
CA SER A 104 25.56 3.53 2.21
C SER A 104 24.36 3.04 3.05
N ILE A 105 23.40 2.35 2.43
CA ILE A 105 22.19 1.91 3.16
C ILE A 105 22.51 0.96 4.31
N VAL A 106 23.41 0.00 4.11
CA VAL A 106 23.77 -1.00 5.13
C VAL A 106 24.42 -0.35 6.35
N GLU A 107 25.26 0.66 6.14
CA GLU A 107 25.88 1.45 7.20
C GLU A 107 24.82 2.24 8.00
N SER A 108 23.85 2.83 7.31
CA SER A 108 22.74 3.55 7.96
C SER A 108 21.84 2.62 8.77
N LEU A 109 21.49 1.46 8.22
CA LEU A 109 20.71 0.43 8.94
C LEU A 109 21.45 -0.06 10.17
N ARG A 110 22.76 -0.31 10.06
CA ARG A 110 23.61 -0.73 11.19
C ARG A 110 23.65 0.34 12.27
N TYR A 111 23.84 1.61 11.88
CA TYR A 111 23.83 2.71 12.82
C TYR A 111 22.53 2.77 13.64
N PHE A 112 21.37 2.64 12.98
CA PHE A 112 20.08 2.62 13.66
C PHE A 112 19.89 1.37 14.52
N ALA A 113 20.27 0.19 14.03
CA ALA A 113 20.18 -1.06 14.78
C ALA A 113 21.05 -1.03 16.04
N ASP A 114 22.30 -0.59 15.93
CA ASP A 114 23.26 -0.50 17.06
C ASP A 114 22.78 0.50 18.13
N ASN A 115 21.96 1.48 17.74
CA ASN A 115 21.34 2.45 18.64
C ASN A 115 19.92 2.07 19.07
N GLY A 116 19.45 0.87 18.73
CA GLY A 116 18.14 0.32 19.14
C GLY A 116 16.95 1.03 18.56
N ILE A 117 17.06 1.57 17.33
CA ILE A 117 15.95 2.17 16.59
C ILE A 117 15.22 1.06 15.82
N GLY A 118 13.90 0.94 16.07
CA GLY A 118 13.03 0.04 15.32
C GLY A 118 12.81 0.50 13.89
N MET A 119 12.87 -0.43 12.94
CA MET A 119 12.78 -0.19 11.51
C MET A 119 11.81 -1.17 10.84
N ASN A 120 11.15 -0.72 9.78
CA ASN A 120 10.47 -1.57 8.80
C ASN A 120 11.07 -1.31 7.41
N GLY A 121 11.33 -2.38 6.66
CA GLY A 121 11.90 -2.29 5.32
C GLY A 121 10.84 -2.45 4.23
N GLN A 122 11.05 -1.78 3.10
CA GLN A 122 10.26 -2.00 1.88
C GLN A 122 11.19 -2.24 0.70
N ILE A 123 10.83 -3.20 -0.13
CA ILE A 123 11.50 -3.52 -1.39
C ILE A 123 10.48 -3.39 -2.51
N VAL A 124 10.62 -2.35 -3.35
CA VAL A 124 9.96 -2.31 -4.66
C VAL A 124 10.76 -3.21 -5.58
N LEU A 125 10.19 -4.35 -5.95
CA LEU A 125 10.87 -5.36 -6.73
C LEU A 125 10.69 -5.10 -8.22
N CYS A 126 11.80 -5.07 -8.95
CA CYS A 126 11.85 -4.78 -10.38
C CYS A 126 12.50 -5.96 -11.11
N PRO A 127 11.77 -6.66 -12.01
CA PRO A 127 12.35 -7.77 -12.78
C PRO A 127 13.63 -7.38 -13.52
N GLY A 128 14.66 -8.21 -13.39
CA GLY A 128 15.97 -7.98 -14.01
C GLY A 128 16.86 -6.94 -13.32
N TYR A 129 16.43 -6.36 -12.20
CA TYR A 129 17.23 -5.44 -11.39
C TYR A 129 17.57 -6.04 -10.02
N ASN A 130 16.60 -6.10 -9.13
CA ASN A 130 16.78 -6.51 -7.73
C ASN A 130 15.99 -7.77 -7.35
N ASP A 131 15.52 -8.52 -8.34
CA ASP A 131 14.84 -9.81 -8.18
C ASP A 131 15.81 -10.99 -7.97
N ARG A 132 15.29 -12.20 -7.82
CA ARG A 132 16.03 -13.46 -7.76
C ARG A 132 17.17 -13.47 -6.73
N ASP A 133 18.41 -13.70 -7.19
CA ASP A 133 19.59 -13.79 -6.32
C ASP A 133 19.86 -12.49 -5.56
N GLU A 134 19.54 -11.35 -6.16
CA GLU A 134 19.70 -10.05 -5.51
C GLU A 134 18.65 -9.84 -4.41
N LEU A 135 17.41 -10.29 -4.62
CA LEU A 135 16.39 -10.31 -3.57
C LEU A 135 16.83 -11.21 -2.42
N ARG A 136 17.28 -12.44 -2.72
CA ARG A 136 17.77 -13.38 -1.71
C ARG A 136 18.93 -12.79 -0.91
N ARG A 137 19.88 -12.15 -1.58
CA ARG A 137 21.00 -11.44 -0.93
C ARG A 137 20.49 -10.36 0.01
N THR A 138 19.63 -9.47 -0.50
CA THR A 138 19.08 -8.35 0.26
C THR A 138 18.33 -8.82 1.51
N LEU A 139 17.48 -9.85 1.38
CA LEU A 139 16.73 -10.38 2.52
C LEU A 139 17.64 -11.03 3.57
N ASN A 140 18.69 -11.77 3.14
CA ASN A 140 19.69 -12.32 4.08
C ASN A 140 20.45 -11.23 4.84
N ASP A 141 20.82 -10.14 4.15
CA ASP A 141 21.48 -8.99 4.81
C ASP A 141 20.55 -8.34 5.85
N LEU A 142 19.26 -8.18 5.51
CA LEU A 142 18.26 -7.56 6.38
C LEU A 142 17.92 -8.41 7.61
N MET A 143 17.91 -9.74 7.48
CA MET A 143 17.77 -10.66 8.64
C MET A 143 18.82 -10.38 9.72
N GLY A 144 20.03 -9.95 9.33
CA GLY A 144 21.11 -9.62 10.26
C GLY A 144 20.84 -8.42 11.15
N PHE A 145 19.78 -7.65 10.89
CA PHE A 145 19.34 -6.49 11.69
C PHE A 145 18.15 -6.79 12.60
N TYR A 146 17.61 -8.04 12.57
CA TYR A 146 16.55 -8.42 13.51
C TYR A 146 17.07 -8.40 14.96
N PRO A 147 16.31 -7.92 15.97
CA PRO A 147 14.92 -7.49 15.93
C PRO A 147 14.68 -6.01 15.57
N GLN A 148 15.73 -5.19 15.39
CA GLN A 148 15.52 -3.78 15.08
C GLN A 148 14.88 -3.56 13.71
N MET A 149 15.25 -4.33 12.68
CA MET A 149 14.46 -4.50 11.47
C MET A 149 13.34 -5.48 11.79
N ALA A 150 12.15 -4.97 12.11
CA ALA A 150 11.04 -5.78 12.61
C ALA A 150 10.32 -6.54 11.48
N SER A 151 10.21 -5.90 10.31
CA SER A 151 9.52 -6.48 9.16
C SER A 151 10.06 -5.95 7.83
N VAL A 152 9.88 -6.72 6.75
CA VAL A 152 10.19 -6.30 5.38
C VAL A 152 9.02 -6.63 4.45
N SER A 153 8.52 -5.64 3.71
CA SER A 153 7.56 -5.86 2.63
C SER A 153 8.25 -5.95 1.27
N VAL A 154 7.78 -6.84 0.42
CA VAL A 154 8.19 -6.96 -0.97
C VAL A 154 6.96 -6.71 -1.85
N VAL A 155 7.02 -5.65 -2.65
CA VAL A 155 5.92 -5.22 -3.52
C VAL A 155 6.40 -5.17 -4.98
N PRO A 156 5.58 -5.56 -5.97
CA PRO A 156 5.97 -5.45 -7.37
C PRO A 156 5.99 -4.00 -7.83
N VAL A 157 6.83 -3.71 -8.81
CA VAL A 157 6.88 -2.38 -9.44
C VAL A 157 5.58 -2.10 -10.20
N GLY A 158 4.97 -0.94 -9.92
CA GLY A 158 3.84 -0.41 -10.69
C GLY A 158 4.32 0.34 -11.94
N LEU A 159 3.76 0.03 -13.11
CA LEU A 159 4.13 0.63 -14.38
C LEU A 159 2.93 1.29 -15.03
N SER A 160 2.93 2.65 -15.08
CA SER A 160 1.91 3.39 -15.82
C SER A 160 2.30 3.49 -17.32
N LYS A 161 1.35 3.91 -18.15
CA LYS A 161 1.62 4.18 -19.58
C LYS A 161 2.48 5.44 -19.81
N TYR A 162 2.69 6.26 -18.80
CA TYR A 162 3.44 7.54 -18.89
C TYR A 162 4.92 7.35 -18.57
N ARG A 163 5.57 6.45 -19.32
CA ARG A 163 6.99 6.11 -19.10
C ARG A 163 7.93 6.57 -20.22
N GLU A 164 7.48 7.49 -21.07
CA GLU A 164 8.33 8.03 -22.11
C GLU A 164 9.55 8.75 -21.51
N GLY A 165 10.75 8.36 -21.93
CA GLY A 165 12.02 8.91 -21.43
C GLY A 165 12.48 8.32 -20.09
N LEU A 166 11.71 7.47 -19.43
CA LEU A 166 12.11 6.77 -18.20
C LEU A 166 12.82 5.43 -18.51
N ALA A 167 13.51 4.90 -17.50
CA ALA A 167 14.17 3.60 -17.59
C ALA A 167 13.17 2.50 -18.00
N LYS A 168 13.60 1.61 -18.90
CA LYS A 168 12.78 0.47 -19.30
C LYS A 168 12.71 -0.52 -18.14
N LEU A 169 11.48 -0.85 -17.72
CA LEU A 169 11.18 -1.88 -16.75
C LEU A 169 10.15 -2.84 -17.33
N ASP A 170 10.24 -4.08 -16.91
CA ASP A 170 9.26 -5.11 -17.21
C ASP A 170 8.35 -5.33 -15.99
N LYS A 171 7.10 -5.74 -16.20
CA LYS A 171 6.18 -6.16 -15.15
C LYS A 171 6.44 -7.61 -14.76
N PHE A 172 6.00 -7.98 -13.56
CA PHE A 172 5.99 -9.38 -13.14
C PHE A 172 4.96 -10.18 -13.95
N ASP A 173 5.37 -11.37 -14.35
CA ASP A 173 4.48 -12.43 -14.81
C ASP A 173 4.23 -13.46 -13.69
N ALA A 174 3.39 -14.43 -13.96
CA ALA A 174 3.03 -15.46 -12.99
C ALA A 174 4.23 -16.35 -12.57
N GLU A 175 5.22 -16.55 -13.44
CA GLU A 175 6.41 -17.33 -13.12
C GLU A 175 7.34 -16.54 -12.18
N GLY A 176 7.63 -15.28 -12.50
CA GLY A 176 8.42 -14.40 -11.65
C GLY A 176 7.77 -14.16 -10.28
N ALA A 177 6.44 -14.07 -10.24
CA ALA A 177 5.71 -13.96 -8.98
C ALA A 177 5.89 -15.22 -8.12
N ARG A 178 5.74 -16.43 -8.68
CA ARG A 178 5.98 -17.69 -7.96
C ARG A 178 7.43 -17.83 -7.49
N GLU A 179 8.40 -17.44 -8.33
CA GLU A 179 9.81 -17.45 -7.94
C GLU A 179 10.06 -16.52 -6.74
N THR A 180 9.46 -15.33 -6.76
CA THR A 180 9.54 -14.36 -5.64
C THR A 180 8.95 -14.94 -4.37
N LEU A 181 7.75 -15.52 -4.43
CA LEU A 181 7.09 -16.16 -3.28
C LEU A 181 7.93 -17.31 -2.72
N SER A 182 8.57 -18.11 -3.57
CA SER A 182 9.47 -19.19 -3.14
C SER A 182 10.69 -18.65 -2.39
N ILE A 183 11.31 -17.56 -2.87
CA ILE A 183 12.45 -16.93 -2.18
C ILE A 183 12.03 -16.40 -0.81
N ILE A 184 10.87 -15.75 -0.74
CA ILE A 184 10.32 -15.23 0.52
C ILE A 184 10.05 -16.37 1.50
N SER A 185 9.44 -17.48 1.05
CA SER A 185 9.17 -18.65 1.87
C SER A 185 10.44 -19.25 2.46
N ASP A 186 11.53 -19.37 1.68
CA ASP A 186 12.82 -19.86 2.18
C ASP A 186 13.37 -19.01 3.32
N ILE A 187 13.22 -17.68 3.25
CA ILE A 187 13.65 -16.74 4.30
C ILE A 187 12.75 -16.84 5.52
N GLN A 188 11.43 -16.94 5.31
CA GLN A 188 10.47 -17.11 6.40
C GLN A 188 10.74 -18.41 7.19
N ASP A 189 11.06 -19.52 6.51
CA ASP A 189 11.40 -20.78 7.18
C ASP A 189 12.60 -20.63 8.10
N GLN A 190 13.63 -19.89 7.68
CA GLN A 190 14.79 -19.58 8.49
C GLN A 190 14.43 -18.72 9.69
N MET A 191 13.67 -17.63 9.47
CA MET A 191 13.28 -16.72 10.53
C MET A 191 12.33 -17.36 11.54
N ARG A 192 11.37 -18.17 11.09
CA ARG A 192 10.49 -18.95 11.98
C ARG A 192 11.28 -19.92 12.84
N SER A 193 12.24 -20.62 12.24
CA SER A 193 13.09 -21.56 12.98
C SER A 193 13.95 -20.89 14.03
N GLN A 194 14.44 -19.68 13.75
CA GLN A 194 15.41 -18.99 14.61
C GLN A 194 14.75 -18.06 15.62
N TYR A 195 13.66 -17.38 15.22
CA TYR A 195 13.05 -16.28 15.98
C TYR A 195 11.55 -16.39 16.17
N GLY A 196 10.87 -17.33 15.51
CA GLY A 196 9.43 -17.52 15.63
C GLY A 196 8.59 -16.45 14.90
N THR A 197 9.14 -15.75 13.92
CA THR A 197 8.47 -14.74 13.09
C THR A 197 8.69 -15.01 11.61
N ASN A 198 7.79 -14.57 10.75
CA ASN A 198 7.96 -14.61 9.31
C ASN A 198 8.88 -13.50 8.77
N PHE A 199 8.88 -12.34 9.41
CA PHE A 199 9.79 -11.23 9.13
C PHE A 199 9.62 -10.56 7.76
N VAL A 200 9.57 -11.32 6.65
CA VAL A 200 9.39 -10.81 5.28
C VAL A 200 8.05 -11.24 4.72
N TYR A 201 7.36 -10.32 4.04
CA TYR A 201 6.01 -10.53 3.53
C TYR A 201 5.91 -10.05 2.10
N ALA A 202 5.34 -10.89 1.23
CA ALA A 202 4.92 -10.47 -0.11
C ALA A 202 3.61 -9.68 -0.04
N SER A 203 3.43 -8.69 -0.92
CA SER A 203 2.13 -8.06 -1.11
C SER A 203 1.12 -9.04 -1.68
N ASP A 204 -0.16 -8.78 -1.43
CA ASP A 204 -1.29 -9.60 -1.95
C ASP A 204 -1.23 -9.73 -3.47
N GLU A 205 -0.72 -8.70 -4.16
CA GLU A 205 -0.54 -8.71 -5.61
C GLU A 205 0.35 -9.86 -6.11
N PHE A 206 1.40 -10.24 -5.39
CA PHE A 206 2.24 -11.37 -5.78
C PHE A 206 1.49 -12.71 -5.75
N PHE A 207 0.64 -12.94 -4.75
CA PHE A 207 -0.18 -14.14 -4.68
C PHE A 207 -1.18 -14.20 -5.83
N LEU A 208 -1.83 -13.08 -6.13
CA LEU A 208 -2.79 -13.00 -7.23
C LEU A 208 -2.11 -13.18 -8.60
N LEU A 209 -0.96 -12.57 -8.82
CA LEU A 209 -0.16 -12.75 -10.04
C LEU A 209 0.32 -14.19 -10.21
N ALA A 210 0.74 -14.84 -9.12
CA ALA A 210 1.16 -16.23 -9.12
C ALA A 210 0.01 -17.21 -9.37
N GLY A 211 -1.25 -16.78 -9.17
CA GLY A 211 -2.41 -17.63 -9.14
C GLY A 211 -2.48 -18.52 -7.89
N GLU A 212 -1.88 -18.07 -6.79
CA GLU A 212 -1.85 -18.77 -5.51
C GLU A 212 -2.91 -18.20 -4.55
N ALA A 213 -3.34 -19.04 -3.61
CA ALA A 213 -4.26 -18.61 -2.58
C ALA A 213 -3.58 -17.63 -1.62
N LEU A 214 -4.34 -16.61 -1.17
CA LEU A 214 -3.88 -15.72 -0.11
C LEU A 214 -3.64 -16.52 1.18
N PRO A 215 -2.54 -16.24 1.89
CA PRO A 215 -2.30 -16.84 3.21
C PRO A 215 -3.37 -16.45 4.24
N ASP A 216 -3.49 -17.21 5.31
CA ASP A 216 -4.28 -16.82 6.48
C ASP A 216 -3.55 -15.79 7.36
N SER A 217 -4.26 -15.24 8.37
CA SER A 217 -3.70 -14.19 9.24
C SER A 217 -2.45 -14.59 10.01
N SER A 218 -2.25 -15.90 10.25
CA SER A 218 -1.06 -16.38 10.96
C SER A 218 0.24 -16.16 10.17
N TYR A 219 0.14 -16.02 8.85
CA TYR A 219 1.28 -15.69 7.98
C TYR A 219 1.81 -14.26 8.23
N TYR A 220 0.96 -13.32 8.63
CA TYR A 220 1.30 -11.89 8.63
C TYR A 220 1.83 -11.35 9.97
N ASP A 221 1.91 -12.16 11.03
CA ASP A 221 2.41 -11.76 12.36
C ASP A 221 1.77 -10.45 12.90
N GLY A 222 0.45 -10.26 12.65
CA GLY A 222 -0.29 -9.07 13.08
C GLY A 222 -0.31 -7.93 12.06
N PHE A 223 -0.04 -8.20 10.79
CA PHE A 223 -0.15 -7.26 9.65
C PHE A 223 0.72 -6.00 9.75
N PRO A 224 2.04 -6.11 10.05
CA PRO A 224 2.92 -4.96 10.29
C PRO A 224 3.12 -4.07 9.06
N GLN A 225 2.71 -4.50 7.88
CA GLN A 225 2.94 -3.81 6.60
C GLN A 225 1.66 -3.67 5.75
N ILE A 226 0.48 -3.62 6.40
CA ILE A 226 -0.83 -3.61 5.71
C ILE A 226 -0.97 -2.44 4.74
N GLU A 227 -0.40 -1.28 5.05
CA GLU A 227 -0.40 -0.07 4.21
C GLU A 227 0.30 -0.28 2.85
N ASN A 228 1.16 -1.30 2.74
CA ASN A 228 1.83 -1.70 1.51
C ASN A 228 1.02 -2.74 0.69
N GLY A 229 -0.25 -2.96 1.02
CA GLY A 229 -1.04 -4.02 0.41
C GLY A 229 -0.57 -5.42 0.78
N VAL A 230 -0.07 -5.60 2.01
CA VAL A 230 0.44 -6.86 2.55
C VAL A 230 -0.57 -7.41 3.54
N GLY A 231 -1.36 -8.39 3.11
CA GLY A 231 -2.38 -9.04 3.93
C GLY A 231 -3.70 -8.26 4.02
N MET A 232 -3.87 -7.18 3.29
CA MET A 232 -5.09 -6.36 3.30
C MET A 232 -6.31 -7.16 2.88
N MET A 233 -6.18 -8.04 1.88
CA MET A 233 -7.27 -8.88 1.40
C MET A 233 -7.61 -9.99 2.40
N THR A 234 -6.63 -10.53 3.11
CA THR A 234 -6.83 -11.53 4.15
C THR A 234 -7.53 -10.92 5.36
N ASP A 235 -7.09 -9.76 5.82
CA ASP A 235 -7.71 -9.03 6.93
C ASP A 235 -9.17 -8.69 6.60
N PHE A 236 -9.43 -8.14 5.42
CA PHE A 236 -10.79 -7.89 4.92
C PHE A 236 -11.66 -9.14 4.92
N LYS A 237 -11.13 -10.26 4.41
CA LYS A 237 -11.88 -11.52 4.31
C LYS A 237 -12.21 -12.08 5.70
N GLU A 238 -11.27 -12.06 6.64
CA GLU A 238 -11.47 -12.57 7.99
C GLU A 238 -12.48 -11.70 8.75
N SER A 239 -12.38 -10.37 8.64
CA SER A 239 -13.37 -9.43 9.19
C SER A 239 -14.77 -9.68 8.61
N LEU A 240 -14.87 -9.91 7.28
CA LEU A 240 -16.15 -10.24 6.64
C LEU A 240 -16.69 -11.58 7.13
N ASP A 241 -15.89 -12.65 7.14
CA ASP A 241 -16.32 -13.99 7.57
C ASP A 241 -16.79 -13.98 9.05
N ALA A 242 -16.14 -13.17 9.92
CA ALA A 242 -16.57 -12.96 11.29
C ALA A 242 -17.95 -12.24 11.37
N ALA A 243 -18.09 -11.12 10.65
CA ALA A 243 -19.35 -10.35 10.62
C ALA A 243 -20.52 -11.16 10.04
N LEU A 244 -20.27 -11.96 8.99
CA LEU A 244 -21.28 -12.86 8.42
C LEU A 244 -21.70 -13.98 9.39
N SER A 245 -20.78 -14.45 10.21
CA SER A 245 -21.09 -15.46 11.24
C SER A 245 -22.00 -14.91 12.32
N GLU A 246 -21.80 -13.67 12.73
CA GLU A 246 -22.66 -12.96 13.70
C GLU A 246 -24.03 -12.61 13.11
N ALA A 247 -24.09 -12.25 11.81
CA ALA A 247 -25.33 -11.89 11.13
C ALA A 247 -26.22 -13.09 10.83
N ARG A 248 -25.75 -14.32 10.95
CA ARG A 248 -26.56 -15.55 10.74
C ARG A 248 -27.70 -15.63 11.75
N GLY A 249 -28.91 -15.26 11.32
CA GLY A 249 -30.14 -15.23 12.15
C GLY A 249 -30.90 -13.92 12.06
N VAL A 250 -30.31 -12.87 11.53
CA VAL A 250 -30.95 -11.58 11.25
C VAL A 250 -31.26 -11.52 9.76
N ARG A 251 -32.44 -12.04 9.34
CA ARG A 251 -32.90 -11.83 7.96
C ARG A 251 -33.22 -10.34 7.78
N GLY A 252 -32.47 -9.66 6.94
CA GLY A 252 -32.85 -8.35 6.42
C GLY A 252 -34.18 -8.47 5.66
N ASN A 253 -35.12 -7.58 5.92
CA ASN A 253 -36.47 -7.60 5.32
C ASN A 253 -36.53 -7.03 3.90
N ASP A 254 -35.42 -6.57 3.32
CA ASP A 254 -35.41 -5.90 2.02
C ASP A 254 -34.58 -6.69 0.99
N VAL A 255 -35.26 -7.68 0.35
CA VAL A 255 -34.70 -8.61 -0.63
C VAL A 255 -34.54 -7.97 -2.03
N SER A 256 -34.88 -6.69 -2.20
CA SER A 256 -34.95 -6.05 -3.52
C SER A 256 -33.82 -5.05 -3.81
N ARG A 257 -32.95 -4.75 -2.84
CA ARG A 257 -31.89 -3.77 -3.02
C ARG A 257 -30.74 -4.32 -3.85
N ARG A 258 -30.31 -3.56 -4.86
CA ARG A 258 -29.19 -3.89 -5.74
C ARG A 258 -28.01 -2.98 -5.39
N VAL A 259 -26.88 -3.55 -5.04
CA VAL A 259 -25.68 -2.80 -4.68
C VAL A 259 -24.53 -3.15 -5.63
N GLY A 260 -23.93 -2.13 -6.22
CA GLY A 260 -22.75 -2.25 -7.07
C GLY A 260 -21.46 -2.12 -6.24
N ILE A 261 -20.49 -2.97 -6.49
CA ILE A 261 -19.16 -2.91 -5.86
C ILE A 261 -18.16 -2.55 -6.95
N ILE A 262 -17.54 -1.38 -6.86
CA ILE A 262 -16.56 -0.89 -7.81
C ILE A 262 -15.17 -1.22 -7.30
N THR A 263 -14.35 -1.87 -8.13
CA THR A 263 -13.01 -2.33 -7.74
C THR A 263 -12.06 -2.35 -8.93
N GLY A 264 -10.76 -2.43 -8.67
CA GLY A 264 -9.76 -2.69 -9.70
C GLY A 264 -9.82 -4.14 -10.20
N ARG A 265 -9.22 -4.39 -11.37
CA ARG A 265 -9.25 -5.71 -12.00
C ARG A 265 -8.60 -6.80 -11.15
N LEU A 266 -7.54 -6.46 -10.42
CA LEU A 266 -6.79 -7.41 -9.61
C LEU A 266 -7.65 -8.05 -8.52
N ALA A 267 -8.46 -7.25 -7.81
CA ALA A 267 -9.30 -7.72 -6.71
C ALA A 267 -10.68 -8.26 -7.17
N ALA A 268 -10.98 -8.27 -8.46
CA ALA A 268 -12.34 -8.53 -8.96
C ALA A 268 -12.87 -9.91 -8.58
N ASP A 269 -12.07 -10.96 -8.75
CA ASP A 269 -12.53 -12.34 -8.43
C ASP A 269 -12.66 -12.53 -6.92
N PHE A 270 -11.72 -12.02 -6.14
CA PHE A 270 -11.81 -11.99 -4.69
C PHE A 270 -13.08 -11.28 -4.21
N MET A 271 -13.39 -10.10 -4.77
CA MET A 271 -14.61 -9.37 -4.41
C MET A 271 -15.88 -10.08 -4.85
N ARG A 272 -15.86 -10.84 -5.95
CA ARG A 272 -17.01 -11.70 -6.35
C ARG A 272 -17.27 -12.79 -5.33
N ASP A 273 -16.23 -13.45 -4.83
CA ASP A 273 -16.36 -14.48 -3.79
C ASP A 273 -16.91 -13.87 -2.48
N CYS A 274 -16.39 -12.72 -2.08
CA CYS A 274 -16.90 -11.99 -0.91
C CYS A 274 -18.36 -11.55 -1.09
N ALA A 275 -18.71 -10.99 -2.25
CA ALA A 275 -20.06 -10.57 -2.59
C ALA A 275 -21.03 -11.75 -2.59
N GLN A 276 -20.66 -12.90 -3.14
CA GLN A 276 -21.50 -14.11 -3.12
C GLN A 276 -21.83 -14.55 -1.69
N LYS A 277 -20.83 -14.58 -0.80
CA LYS A 277 -21.03 -14.93 0.61
C LYS A 277 -21.94 -13.92 1.31
N ALA A 278 -21.67 -12.62 1.11
CA ALA A 278 -22.43 -11.54 1.72
C ALA A 278 -23.89 -11.51 1.24
N SER A 279 -24.13 -11.68 -0.07
CA SER A 279 -25.46 -11.78 -0.66
C SER A 279 -26.27 -12.95 -0.09
N ALA A 280 -25.64 -14.11 0.10
CA ALA A 280 -26.29 -15.30 0.64
C ALA A 280 -26.81 -15.10 2.10
N VAL A 281 -26.18 -14.23 2.88
CA VAL A 281 -26.56 -13.93 4.27
C VAL A 281 -27.49 -12.73 4.36
N SER A 282 -27.17 -11.63 3.63
CA SER A 282 -27.95 -10.38 3.69
C SER A 282 -29.24 -10.40 2.87
N GLY A 283 -29.28 -11.20 1.78
CA GLY A 283 -30.36 -11.19 0.80
C GLY A 283 -30.27 -10.01 -0.21
N VAL A 284 -29.25 -9.15 -0.11
CA VAL A 284 -28.99 -8.04 -1.05
C VAL A 284 -28.40 -8.60 -2.35
N GLU A 285 -28.84 -8.10 -3.50
CA GLU A 285 -28.26 -8.43 -4.79
C GLU A 285 -26.97 -7.62 -4.99
N LEU A 286 -25.82 -8.31 -5.02
CA LEU A 286 -24.50 -7.69 -5.15
C LEU A 286 -23.92 -7.94 -6.55
N SER A 287 -23.46 -6.88 -7.20
CA SER A 287 -22.78 -6.93 -8.50
C SER A 287 -21.41 -6.29 -8.42
N VAL A 288 -20.37 -7.00 -8.87
CA VAL A 288 -18.99 -6.48 -8.88
C VAL A 288 -18.67 -5.90 -10.25
N TYR A 289 -18.23 -4.67 -10.27
CA TYR A 289 -17.82 -3.91 -11.44
C TYR A 289 -16.29 -3.70 -11.43
N PRO A 290 -15.53 -4.58 -12.11
CA PRO A 290 -14.10 -4.39 -12.28
C PRO A 290 -13.84 -3.28 -13.27
N VAL A 291 -13.13 -2.24 -12.86
CA VAL A 291 -12.77 -1.10 -13.70
C VAL A 291 -11.36 -1.29 -14.24
N THR A 292 -11.21 -1.16 -15.56
CA THR A 292 -9.90 -1.10 -16.22
C THR A 292 -9.34 0.30 -16.07
N ASN A 293 -8.10 0.42 -15.62
CA ASN A 293 -7.44 1.70 -15.51
C ASN A 293 -6.95 2.18 -16.87
N ASP A 294 -7.81 2.90 -17.59
CA ASP A 294 -7.43 3.52 -18.87
C ASP A 294 -6.60 4.79 -18.64
N PHE A 295 -6.78 5.43 -17.48
CA PHE A 295 -6.09 6.68 -17.15
C PHE A 295 -4.59 6.49 -16.96
N PHE A 296 -4.16 5.58 -16.09
CA PHE A 296 -2.74 5.27 -15.87
C PHE A 296 -2.20 4.16 -16.78
N GLY A 297 -3.08 3.37 -17.38
CA GLY A 297 -2.75 2.22 -18.22
C GLY A 297 -3.27 0.90 -17.63
N GLU A 298 -3.61 -0.05 -18.51
CA GLU A 298 -4.23 -1.33 -18.16
C GLU A 298 -3.37 -2.22 -17.24
N ASP A 299 -2.05 -1.96 -17.17
CA ASP A 299 -1.12 -2.67 -16.29
C ASP A 299 -1.24 -2.22 -14.82
N ILE A 300 -1.93 -1.10 -14.56
CA ILE A 300 -2.31 -0.67 -13.22
C ILE A 300 -3.66 -1.31 -12.87
N THR A 301 -3.64 -2.30 -12.01
CA THR A 301 -4.80 -3.17 -11.74
C THR A 301 -5.37 -3.03 -10.33
N VAL A 302 -4.67 -2.32 -9.45
CA VAL A 302 -5.07 -2.10 -8.05
C VAL A 302 -6.22 -1.10 -7.92
N SER A 303 -7.09 -1.30 -6.93
CA SER A 303 -8.28 -0.47 -6.72
C SER A 303 -7.94 0.98 -6.37
N GLY A 304 -6.94 1.23 -5.53
CA GLY A 304 -6.58 2.57 -5.05
C GLY A 304 -6.05 3.53 -6.12
N LEU A 305 -5.78 3.06 -7.34
CA LEU A 305 -5.34 3.90 -8.47
C LEU A 305 -6.41 4.06 -9.56
N ILE A 306 -7.63 3.55 -9.36
CA ILE A 306 -8.75 3.77 -10.27
C ILE A 306 -9.18 5.24 -10.21
N THR A 307 -9.49 5.80 -11.36
CA THR A 307 -9.93 7.19 -11.48
C THR A 307 -11.45 7.33 -11.64
N GLY A 308 -11.99 8.48 -11.27
CA GLY A 308 -13.42 8.76 -11.42
C GLY A 308 -13.87 8.75 -12.87
N THR A 309 -13.04 9.25 -13.78
CA THR A 309 -13.30 9.19 -15.24
C THR A 309 -13.43 7.75 -15.72
N ASP A 310 -12.59 6.83 -15.25
CA ASP A 310 -12.68 5.42 -15.64
C ASP A 310 -13.93 4.75 -15.08
N ILE A 311 -14.33 5.09 -13.84
CA ILE A 311 -15.58 4.62 -13.23
C ILE A 311 -16.78 5.08 -14.06
N ILE A 312 -16.89 6.38 -14.33
CA ILE A 312 -18.03 6.97 -15.07
C ILE A 312 -18.18 6.36 -16.47
N ARG A 313 -17.07 6.03 -17.12
CA ARG A 313 -17.08 5.45 -18.47
C ARG A 313 -17.48 3.98 -18.51
N GLN A 314 -17.14 3.21 -17.48
CA GLN A 314 -17.19 1.74 -17.54
C GLN A 314 -18.30 1.13 -16.68
N VAL A 315 -18.71 1.81 -15.61
CA VAL A 315 -19.74 1.29 -14.72
C VAL A 315 -21.12 1.72 -15.22
N PRO A 316 -22.02 0.78 -15.54
CA PRO A 316 -23.36 1.12 -15.97
C PRO A 316 -24.23 1.59 -14.80
N PRO A 317 -25.17 2.51 -14.99
CA PRO A 317 -26.20 2.82 -14.01
C PRO A 317 -27.14 1.63 -13.83
N GLY A 318 -27.80 1.54 -12.66
CA GLY A 318 -28.82 0.51 -12.45
C GLY A 318 -28.78 -0.17 -11.08
N ALA A 319 -27.76 0.05 -10.26
CA ALA A 319 -27.80 -0.27 -8.84
C ALA A 319 -28.51 0.83 -8.06
N ASP A 320 -28.98 0.52 -6.85
CA ASP A 320 -29.60 1.49 -5.94
C ASP A 320 -28.55 2.26 -5.13
N CYS A 321 -27.33 1.68 -5.05
CA CYS A 321 -26.14 2.27 -4.42
C CYS A 321 -24.89 1.63 -4.99
N TYR A 322 -23.77 2.36 -5.00
CA TYR A 322 -22.45 1.84 -5.35
C TYR A 322 -21.49 2.00 -4.18
N LEU A 323 -20.67 0.98 -3.94
CA LEU A 323 -19.63 0.98 -2.93
C LEU A 323 -18.26 1.14 -3.59
N ILE A 324 -17.46 2.06 -3.07
CA ILE A 324 -16.05 2.24 -3.43
C ILE A 324 -15.20 2.14 -2.16
N PRO A 325 -14.01 1.53 -2.20
CA PRO A 325 -13.14 1.49 -1.03
C PRO A 325 -12.51 2.87 -0.76
N GLU A 326 -12.30 3.18 0.51
CA GLU A 326 -11.76 4.47 0.97
C GLU A 326 -10.40 4.82 0.38
N ASN A 327 -9.59 3.82 0.03
CA ASN A 327 -8.28 4.03 -0.60
C ASN A 327 -8.33 4.51 -2.07
N MET A 328 -9.54 4.63 -2.68
CA MET A 328 -9.73 5.30 -3.98
C MET A 328 -9.84 6.81 -3.86
N VAL A 329 -10.19 7.33 -2.68
CA VAL A 329 -10.54 8.74 -2.48
C VAL A 329 -9.59 9.41 -1.49
N ARG A 330 -9.45 10.72 -1.63
CA ARG A 330 -8.75 11.54 -0.64
C ARG A 330 -9.64 11.70 0.61
N SER A 331 -9.07 11.46 1.79
CA SER A 331 -9.80 11.40 3.06
C SER A 331 -10.61 12.65 3.43
N GLN A 332 -10.20 13.84 2.98
CA GLN A 332 -10.86 15.10 3.34
C GLN A 332 -11.83 15.64 2.31
N SER A 333 -11.56 15.46 1.02
CA SER A 333 -12.30 16.07 -0.09
C SER A 333 -13.12 15.09 -0.91
N HIS A 334 -12.95 13.77 -0.68
CA HIS A 334 -13.64 12.70 -1.40
C HIS A 334 -13.50 12.75 -2.93
N ASP A 335 -12.44 13.38 -3.41
CA ASP A 335 -12.06 13.37 -4.82
C ASP A 335 -11.08 12.23 -5.12
N LEU A 336 -11.17 11.67 -6.31
CA LEU A 336 -10.28 10.64 -6.82
C LEU A 336 -8.98 11.29 -7.36
N LEU A 337 -8.09 10.47 -7.93
CA LEU A 337 -6.79 10.94 -8.39
C LEU A 337 -6.87 11.93 -9.55
N ASP A 338 -7.92 11.88 -10.37
CA ASP A 338 -8.20 12.76 -11.49
C ASP A 338 -9.13 13.94 -11.14
N ASP A 339 -9.25 14.28 -9.86
CA ASP A 339 -10.08 15.35 -9.30
C ASP A 339 -11.59 15.20 -9.56
N VAL A 340 -12.05 14.04 -10.05
CA VAL A 340 -13.47 13.69 -10.11
C VAL A 340 -13.96 13.40 -8.71
N THR A 341 -15.08 14.00 -8.30
CA THR A 341 -15.66 13.80 -6.97
C THR A 341 -16.64 12.63 -6.93
N THR A 342 -16.93 12.13 -5.73
CA THR A 342 -17.98 11.11 -5.53
C THR A 342 -19.35 11.61 -6.02
N GLU A 343 -19.66 12.91 -5.86
CA GLU A 343 -20.91 13.53 -6.36
C GLU A 343 -20.99 13.52 -7.90
N ASP A 344 -19.87 13.62 -8.60
CA ASP A 344 -19.86 13.53 -10.07
C ASP A 344 -20.13 12.10 -10.53
N ILE A 345 -19.60 11.11 -9.79
CA ILE A 345 -19.88 9.69 -10.04
C ILE A 345 -21.36 9.39 -9.75
N GLU A 346 -21.91 9.88 -8.63
CA GLU A 346 -23.35 9.74 -8.29
C GLU A 346 -24.27 10.29 -9.39
N LYS A 347 -23.96 11.48 -9.89
CA LYS A 347 -24.71 12.09 -11.02
C LYS A 347 -24.67 11.21 -12.26
N ALA A 348 -23.51 10.65 -12.59
CA ALA A 348 -23.32 9.80 -13.76
C ALA A 348 -24.03 8.46 -13.61
N LEU A 349 -23.95 7.82 -12.45
CA LEU A 349 -24.54 6.51 -12.15
C LEU A 349 -26.00 6.60 -11.69
N GLN A 350 -26.51 7.81 -11.41
CA GLN A 350 -27.87 8.08 -10.92
C GLN A 350 -28.20 7.32 -9.61
N ALA A 351 -27.22 7.14 -8.75
CA ALA A 351 -27.35 6.44 -7.48
C ALA A 351 -26.30 6.95 -6.48
N GLU A 352 -26.56 6.74 -5.19
CA GLU A 352 -25.64 7.04 -4.10
C GLU A 352 -24.31 6.28 -4.25
N VAL A 353 -23.18 6.93 -3.97
CA VAL A 353 -21.86 6.32 -3.88
C VAL A 353 -21.38 6.38 -2.44
N ARG A 354 -21.19 5.22 -1.82
CA ARG A 354 -20.70 5.09 -0.45
C ARG A 354 -19.22 4.76 -0.44
N ILE A 355 -18.46 5.55 0.29
CA ILE A 355 -17.06 5.26 0.61
C ILE A 355 -17.07 4.28 1.79
N VAL A 356 -16.38 3.14 1.62
CA VAL A 356 -16.37 2.07 2.61
C VAL A 356 -14.92 1.83 3.05
N PRO A 357 -14.65 1.78 4.35
CA PRO A 357 -13.36 1.32 4.87
C PRO A 357 -12.96 -0.03 4.27
N VAL A 358 -11.66 -0.28 4.13
CA VAL A 358 -11.15 -1.58 3.67
C VAL A 358 -11.25 -2.57 4.84
N ASP A 359 -12.49 -2.87 5.23
CA ASP A 359 -12.87 -3.75 6.34
C ASP A 359 -14.14 -4.52 5.98
N GLY A 360 -14.13 -5.82 6.23
CA GLY A 360 -15.24 -6.70 5.85
C GLY A 360 -16.53 -6.48 6.66
N ALA A 361 -16.45 -6.06 7.90
CA ALA A 361 -17.61 -5.73 8.71
C ALA A 361 -18.25 -4.42 8.25
N ALA A 362 -17.42 -3.39 7.97
CA ALA A 362 -17.87 -2.13 7.39
C ALA A 362 -18.50 -2.33 6.01
N PHE A 363 -17.92 -3.21 5.18
CA PHE A 363 -18.49 -3.60 3.90
C PHE A 363 -19.88 -4.20 4.05
N LEU A 364 -20.09 -5.13 4.99
CA LEU A 364 -21.40 -5.74 5.24
C LEU A 364 -22.42 -4.70 5.76
N GLU A 365 -22.00 -3.76 6.57
CA GLU A 365 -22.86 -2.69 7.09
C GLU A 365 -23.29 -1.71 5.99
N ALA A 366 -22.36 -1.37 5.07
CA ALA A 366 -22.62 -0.44 3.97
C ALA A 366 -23.66 -0.94 2.96
N MET A 367 -24.01 -2.22 2.96
CA MET A 367 -25.05 -2.80 2.10
C MET A 367 -26.46 -2.53 2.62
N LYS A 368 -26.61 -2.20 3.91
CA LYS A 368 -27.89 -1.87 4.54
C LYS A 368 -28.32 -0.46 4.16
#